data_704eb2eb92a3784d2bace7419a46ded7
#
_entry.id   704eb2eb92a3784d2bace7419a46ded7
#
_cell.length_a   1.000
_cell.length_b   1.000
_cell.length_c   1.000
_cell.angle_alpha   90.00
_cell.angle_beta   90.00
_cell.angle_gamma   90.00
#
_symmetry.space_group_name_H-M   'P 1'
#
loop_
_entity.id
_entity.type
_entity.pdbx_description
1 polymer ?
#
loop_
_entity_poly.entity_id
_entity_poly.type
_entity_poly.pdbx_seq_one_letter_code
_entity_poly.pdbx_strand_id
1 'polypeptide(L)'
;MQAMQYRTQIFGNAALTFHLMKGLDLKTQFGIDYHNNRDANYTPFTPRPMINQSSEGAASANNSNSLYWQEETYLTYVKDINKHHINAMAGMSWQEYNYTKFEASDSKYIDDFYGYYNLGSGTNRPSVGSDYDKWAMNSYFLRLAYSYDNKYMATVTGRYDGSSKFGQNNKYAFFPSVGLGWMISNEDFLKDNLLISKLKLHTSYGVTGNSEIGTYKSLATVSQSNTIIGDALHVVSYLDNMPNPDLKWEKTGQWDLGFELGLFNNRLNFDISYYYKYTSDLLLDRPVPESTGYSSIMDNIGAVSNRGVDILVTAYPIQTHDFQWTSTLNLGFNKNRVEKLDESASVDPVTGKRQITTDGFVGYDMLIREGEELSSFYGYKRAGIYDGIPSNWDPETMNIPSTIGEKVTYKKREIIGNGLPDWMGSFINTFNYKGFDLTLDFQFTWGVDVMQEYYHSTVARFLTNGIDRLYKEAWHPTLNPSGKEQAIRLNNFGQGANNQADDDWVCNGSYLRCNMIQLGYTFNPTLIKKIGLSSLRLYANVNNAFLITSKDYNGYDPDNSSRLGDNKWGANRQFFTYPRPRTFTFGLNVAF
;
A
#
# COMPACT_ATOMS: atom_id res chain seq x y z
N MET A 1 23.17 -2.96 -21.68
CA MET A 1 22.81 -3.44 -20.35
C MET A 1 22.25 -4.83 -20.46
N GLN A 2 22.75 -5.78 -19.70
CA GLN A 2 22.23 -7.13 -19.60
C GLN A 2 21.71 -7.31 -18.18
N ALA A 3 20.48 -7.77 -18.01
CA ALA A 3 19.91 -8.09 -16.72
C ALA A 3 19.23 -9.47 -16.83
N MET A 4 19.66 -10.40 -16.00
CA MET A 4 19.16 -11.76 -15.98
C MET A 4 18.65 -12.09 -14.59
N GLN A 5 17.45 -12.62 -14.52
CA GLN A 5 16.84 -13.08 -13.27
C GLN A 5 16.44 -14.54 -13.42
N TYR A 6 16.93 -15.36 -12.51
CA TYR A 6 16.53 -16.76 -12.39
C TYR A 6 15.79 -16.92 -11.08
N ARG A 7 14.55 -17.38 -11.16
CA ARG A 7 13.71 -17.60 -9.99
C ARG A 7 13.26 -19.06 -9.95
N THR A 8 13.50 -19.69 -8.82
CA THR A 8 12.95 -21.00 -8.51
C THR A 8 12.07 -20.87 -7.29
N GLN A 9 10.82 -21.29 -7.41
CA GLN A 9 9.87 -21.34 -6.29
C GLN A 9 9.36 -22.76 -6.16
N ILE A 10 9.37 -23.28 -4.94
CA ILE A 10 8.75 -24.54 -4.58
C ILE A 10 7.72 -24.22 -3.50
N PHE A 11 6.47 -24.30 -3.87
CA PHE A 11 5.35 -24.11 -2.96
C PHE A 11 4.55 -25.42 -2.87
N GLY A 12 4.24 -25.83 -1.65
CA GLY A 12 3.44 -27.02 -1.43
C GLY A 12 2.80 -27.05 -0.06
N ASN A 13 1.67 -27.73 0.04
CA ASN A 13 1.05 -28.03 1.30
C ASN A 13 0.56 -29.50 1.31
N ALA A 14 0.58 -30.10 2.47
CA ALA A 14 0.02 -31.41 2.73
C ALA A 14 -0.85 -31.34 3.98
N ALA A 15 -2.01 -31.97 3.96
CA ALA A 15 -2.90 -32.03 5.10
C ALA A 15 -3.40 -33.45 5.34
N LEU A 16 -3.46 -33.84 6.61
CA LEU A 16 -4.03 -35.09 7.08
C LEU A 16 -5.22 -34.76 7.98
N THR A 17 -6.35 -35.41 7.73
CA THR A 17 -7.54 -35.30 8.56
C THR A 17 -7.88 -36.67 9.14
N PHE A 18 -7.94 -36.75 10.45
CA PHE A 18 -8.33 -37.92 11.20
C PHE A 18 -9.74 -37.73 11.73
N HIS A 19 -10.69 -38.53 11.27
CA HIS A 19 -12.05 -38.56 11.79
C HIS A 19 -12.08 -39.39 13.08
N LEU A 20 -12.00 -38.75 14.23
CA LEU A 20 -11.88 -39.40 15.55
C LEU A 20 -13.22 -40.02 16.01
N MET A 21 -14.30 -39.27 15.80
CA MET A 21 -15.67 -39.71 16.03
C MET A 21 -16.64 -38.84 15.22
N LYS A 22 -17.93 -39.19 15.21
CA LYS A 22 -18.93 -38.38 14.49
C LYS A 22 -18.91 -36.91 14.91
N GLY A 23 -18.53 -36.04 13.99
CA GLY A 23 -18.44 -34.60 14.20
C GLY A 23 -17.15 -34.13 14.87
N LEU A 24 -16.18 -34.99 15.17
CA LEU A 24 -14.89 -34.62 15.76
C LEU A 24 -13.74 -35.00 14.85
N ASP A 25 -13.07 -34.00 14.29
CA ASP A 25 -11.97 -34.17 13.35
C ASP A 25 -10.69 -33.53 13.91
N LEU A 26 -9.58 -34.26 13.84
CA LEU A 26 -8.24 -33.74 14.05
C LEU A 26 -7.59 -33.52 12.70
N LYS A 27 -7.21 -32.29 12.41
CA LYS A 27 -6.49 -31.94 11.18
C LYS A 27 -5.11 -31.42 11.51
N THR A 28 -4.10 -31.96 10.82
CA THR A 28 -2.75 -31.41 10.79
C THR A 28 -2.39 -31.06 9.37
N GLN A 29 -1.77 -29.91 9.17
CA GLN A 29 -1.32 -29.46 7.85
C GLN A 29 0.06 -28.84 7.94
N PHE A 30 0.87 -29.13 6.93
CA PHE A 30 2.21 -28.60 6.77
C PHE A 30 2.31 -27.88 5.43
N GLY A 31 2.79 -26.64 5.45
CA GLY A 31 3.05 -25.81 4.28
C GLY A 31 4.51 -25.43 4.20
N ILE A 32 5.02 -25.36 2.98
CA ILE A 32 6.38 -24.90 2.67
C ILE A 32 6.34 -23.94 1.48
N ASP A 33 7.13 -22.86 1.57
CA ASP A 33 7.38 -21.95 0.46
C ASP A 33 8.88 -21.62 0.43
N TYR A 34 9.55 -22.15 -0.59
CA TYR A 34 10.97 -21.96 -0.82
C TYR A 34 11.20 -21.13 -2.07
N HIS A 35 11.97 -20.06 -1.93
CA HIS A 35 12.41 -19.26 -3.05
C HIS A 35 13.93 -19.26 -3.16
N ASN A 36 14.41 -19.41 -4.39
CA ASN A 36 15.79 -19.13 -4.76
C ASN A 36 15.77 -18.11 -5.90
N ASN A 37 16.38 -16.96 -5.66
CA ASN A 37 16.50 -15.90 -6.65
C ASN A 37 17.99 -15.64 -6.93
N ARG A 38 18.33 -15.69 -8.22
CA ARG A 38 19.66 -15.28 -8.69
C ARG A 38 19.47 -14.15 -9.70
N ASP A 39 19.99 -12.98 -9.37
CA ASP A 39 20.00 -11.82 -10.24
C ASP A 39 21.44 -11.52 -10.68
N ALA A 40 21.64 -11.27 -11.97
CA ALA A 40 22.92 -10.91 -12.53
C ALA A 40 22.74 -9.73 -13.49
N ASN A 41 23.51 -8.67 -13.28
CA ASN A 41 23.44 -7.46 -14.07
C ASN A 41 24.82 -7.13 -14.62
N TYR A 42 24.82 -6.61 -15.85
CA TYR A 42 26.02 -6.08 -16.48
C TYR A 42 25.68 -4.79 -17.23
N THR A 43 26.41 -3.74 -16.93
CA THR A 43 26.38 -2.46 -17.64
C THR A 43 27.68 -2.34 -18.42
N PRO A 44 27.67 -2.36 -19.76
CA PRO A 44 28.88 -2.31 -20.57
C PRO A 44 29.58 -0.96 -20.46
N PHE A 45 30.88 -0.97 -20.72
CA PHE A 45 31.66 0.23 -20.94
C PHE A 45 31.16 0.92 -22.21
N THR A 46 30.61 2.11 -22.06
CA THR A 46 30.24 2.96 -23.18
C THR A 46 30.86 4.32 -22.99
N PRO A 47 31.80 4.74 -23.86
CA PRO A 47 32.22 6.12 -23.90
C PRO A 47 31.04 6.96 -24.36
N ARG A 48 30.30 7.58 -23.43
CA ARG A 48 29.28 8.57 -23.79
C ARG A 48 29.96 9.90 -24.04
N PRO A 49 29.84 10.49 -25.27
CA PRO A 49 30.39 11.80 -25.56
C PRO A 49 29.64 12.95 -24.87
N MET A 50 28.69 12.68 -24.01
CA MET A 50 27.90 13.73 -23.35
C MET A 50 28.12 13.72 -21.82
N ILE A 51 28.71 14.84 -21.39
CA ILE A 51 28.65 15.39 -20.03
C ILE A 51 28.98 14.42 -18.91
N ASN A 52 30.28 14.32 -18.56
CA ASN A 52 30.82 13.82 -17.28
C ASN A 52 30.33 12.48 -16.71
N GLN A 53 29.81 11.57 -17.52
CA GLN A 53 29.47 10.21 -17.11
C GLN A 53 30.02 9.20 -18.11
N SER A 54 31.29 8.88 -17.96
CA SER A 54 31.83 7.64 -18.53
C SER A 54 31.25 6.46 -17.75
N SER A 55 30.53 5.58 -18.41
CA SER A 55 30.18 4.29 -17.83
C SER A 55 31.46 3.44 -17.84
N GLU A 56 32.07 3.26 -16.69
CA GLU A 56 33.30 2.48 -16.55
C GLU A 56 33.07 0.96 -16.63
N GLY A 57 31.89 0.50 -17.07
CA GLY A 57 31.47 -0.89 -16.98
C GLY A 57 31.25 -1.33 -15.53
N ALA A 58 30.16 -2.04 -15.27
CA ALA A 58 29.87 -2.57 -13.93
C ALA A 58 29.12 -3.90 -14.03
N ALA A 59 29.45 -4.82 -13.13
CA ALA A 59 28.74 -6.08 -13.00
C ALA A 59 28.33 -6.33 -11.54
N SER A 60 27.18 -6.98 -11.36
CA SER A 60 26.75 -7.47 -10.05
C SER A 60 26.07 -8.83 -10.20
N ALA A 61 26.24 -9.66 -9.20
CA ALA A 61 25.49 -10.89 -9.04
C ALA A 61 25.07 -11.04 -7.58
N ASN A 62 23.82 -11.42 -7.37
CA ASN A 62 23.33 -11.79 -6.07
C ASN A 62 22.61 -13.16 -6.13
N ASN A 63 22.63 -13.86 -5.02
CA ASN A 63 21.86 -15.07 -4.82
C ASN A 63 21.19 -14.96 -3.45
N SER A 64 19.87 -15.04 -3.41
CA SER A 64 19.10 -15.06 -2.18
C SER A 64 18.23 -16.30 -2.10
N ASN A 65 18.18 -16.89 -0.90
CA ASN A 65 17.34 -18.03 -0.58
C ASN A 65 16.41 -17.63 0.56
N SER A 66 15.13 -17.95 0.44
CA SER A 66 14.20 -17.88 1.56
C SER A 66 13.43 -19.18 1.71
N LEU A 67 13.26 -19.58 2.95
CA LEU A 67 12.47 -20.73 3.34
C LEU A 67 11.45 -20.28 4.40
N TYR A 68 10.18 -20.36 4.05
CA TYR A 68 9.09 -20.26 5.00
C TYR A 68 8.43 -21.62 5.15
N TRP A 69 8.18 -22.03 6.37
CA TRP A 69 7.36 -23.19 6.65
C TRP A 69 6.36 -22.90 7.76
N GLN A 70 5.23 -23.58 7.68
CA GLN A 70 4.15 -23.49 8.64
C GLN A 70 3.60 -24.88 8.94
N GLU A 71 3.35 -25.13 10.22
CA GLU A 71 2.60 -26.30 10.69
C GLU A 71 1.39 -25.80 11.49
N GLU A 72 0.22 -26.40 11.23
CA GLU A 72 -1.00 -26.17 11.98
C GLU A 72 -1.65 -27.48 12.35
N THR A 73 -1.97 -27.64 13.62
CA THR A 73 -2.76 -28.78 14.12
C THR A 73 -3.94 -28.26 14.91
N TYR A 74 -5.14 -28.70 14.54
CA TYR A 74 -6.36 -28.29 15.21
C TYR A 74 -7.43 -29.38 15.25
N LEU A 75 -8.22 -29.35 16.33
CA LEU A 75 -9.38 -30.16 16.57
C LEU A 75 -10.63 -29.36 16.23
N THR A 76 -11.53 -29.93 15.43
CA THR A 76 -12.83 -29.32 15.10
C THR A 76 -13.94 -30.25 15.56
N TYR A 77 -14.91 -29.70 16.28
CA TYR A 77 -16.10 -30.41 16.71
C TYR A 77 -17.35 -29.71 16.17
N VAL A 78 -18.12 -30.43 15.37
CA VAL A 78 -19.38 -29.96 14.80
C VAL A 78 -20.52 -30.85 15.28
N LYS A 79 -21.56 -30.24 15.81
CA LYS A 79 -22.73 -30.97 16.30
C LYS A 79 -24.01 -30.19 16.09
N ASP A 80 -24.99 -30.88 15.53
CA ASP A 80 -26.38 -30.44 15.41
C ASP A 80 -27.22 -31.14 16.48
N ILE A 81 -27.96 -30.36 17.26
CA ILE A 81 -28.89 -30.84 18.28
C ILE A 81 -30.21 -30.06 18.08
N ASN A 82 -31.17 -30.66 17.42
CA ASN A 82 -32.43 -30.02 17.05
C ASN A 82 -32.19 -28.69 16.30
N LYS A 83 -32.49 -27.57 16.94
CA LYS A 83 -32.32 -26.21 16.40
C LYS A 83 -30.94 -25.60 16.72
N HIS A 84 -30.12 -26.29 17.45
CA HIS A 84 -28.80 -25.81 17.89
C HIS A 84 -27.72 -26.37 16.97
N HIS A 85 -26.95 -25.49 16.37
CA HIS A 85 -25.72 -25.83 15.62
C HIS A 85 -24.51 -25.30 16.36
N ILE A 86 -23.57 -26.19 16.71
CA ILE A 86 -22.34 -25.84 17.43
C ILE A 86 -21.15 -26.23 16.56
N ASN A 87 -20.22 -25.31 16.39
CA ASN A 87 -18.91 -25.56 15.78
C ASN A 87 -17.83 -25.01 16.70
N ALA A 88 -17.06 -25.89 17.30
CA ALA A 88 -15.94 -25.54 18.17
C ALA A 88 -14.62 -25.99 17.53
N MET A 89 -13.61 -25.15 17.62
CA MET A 89 -12.26 -25.44 17.10
C MET A 89 -11.22 -24.98 18.12
N ALA A 90 -10.21 -25.82 18.37
CA ALA A 90 -9.04 -25.46 19.17
C ALA A 90 -7.79 -25.99 18.47
N GLY A 91 -6.73 -25.20 18.45
CA GLY A 91 -5.53 -25.59 17.75
C GLY A 91 -4.31 -24.76 18.09
N MET A 92 -3.23 -25.10 17.42
CA MET A 92 -1.93 -24.45 17.52
C MET A 92 -1.26 -24.39 16.17
N SER A 93 -0.37 -23.42 16.00
CA SER A 93 0.45 -23.30 14.79
C SER A 93 1.87 -22.85 15.12
N TRP A 94 2.80 -23.28 14.27
CA TRP A 94 4.20 -22.85 14.27
C TRP A 94 4.58 -22.38 12.90
N GLN A 95 5.35 -21.29 12.86
CA GLN A 95 5.83 -20.68 11.62
C GLN A 95 7.27 -20.27 11.80
N GLU A 96 8.08 -20.48 10.78
CA GLU A 96 9.46 -20.00 10.75
C GLU A 96 9.80 -19.52 9.34
N TYR A 97 10.50 -18.40 9.29
CA TYR A 97 11.09 -17.83 8.09
C TYR A 97 12.59 -17.73 8.28
N ASN A 98 13.32 -18.14 7.26
CA ASN A 98 14.78 -18.06 7.20
C ASN A 98 15.17 -17.49 5.83
N TYR A 99 16.03 -16.48 5.82
CA TYR A 99 16.52 -15.83 4.63
C TYR A 99 18.04 -15.72 4.68
N THR A 100 18.67 -16.00 3.54
CA THR A 100 20.11 -15.81 3.34
C THR A 100 20.34 -15.12 2.00
N LYS A 101 21.30 -14.21 1.97
CA LYS A 101 21.71 -13.51 0.75
C LYS A 101 23.23 -13.50 0.66
N PHE A 102 23.73 -13.66 -0.54
CA PHE A 102 25.10 -13.39 -0.93
C PHE A 102 25.10 -12.50 -2.15
N GLU A 103 25.93 -11.46 -2.14
CA GLU A 103 26.07 -10.55 -3.27
C GLU A 103 27.53 -10.18 -3.51
N ALA A 104 27.85 -9.96 -4.78
CA ALA A 104 29.13 -9.45 -5.19
C ALA A 104 28.97 -8.48 -6.37
N SER A 105 29.79 -7.43 -6.41
CA SER A 105 29.81 -6.47 -7.50
C SER A 105 31.22 -5.96 -7.74
N ASP A 106 31.49 -5.60 -8.98
CA ASP A 106 32.74 -4.95 -9.37
C ASP A 106 32.49 -3.94 -10.51
N SER A 107 33.45 -3.07 -10.77
CA SER A 107 33.36 -2.03 -11.78
C SER A 107 34.72 -1.76 -12.43
N LYS A 108 34.75 -0.89 -13.46
CA LYS A 108 35.94 -0.56 -14.27
C LYS A 108 36.46 -1.76 -15.04
N TYR A 109 35.58 -2.37 -15.82
CA TYR A 109 35.95 -3.45 -16.74
C TYR A 109 36.71 -2.89 -17.92
N ILE A 110 37.80 -3.57 -18.32
CA ILE A 110 38.65 -3.19 -19.47
C ILE A 110 37.96 -3.53 -20.79
N ASP A 111 37.12 -4.59 -20.79
CA ASP A 111 36.36 -5.05 -21.94
C ASP A 111 35.01 -5.63 -21.51
N ASP A 112 34.12 -5.85 -22.48
CA ASP A 112 32.76 -6.35 -22.25
C ASP A 112 32.64 -7.87 -22.45
N PHE A 113 33.75 -8.61 -22.65
CA PHE A 113 33.72 -9.99 -23.11
C PHE A 113 33.07 -10.94 -22.11
N TYR A 114 33.40 -10.83 -20.83
CA TYR A 114 32.90 -11.73 -19.81
C TYR A 114 31.54 -11.31 -19.23
N GLY A 115 31.13 -10.05 -19.38
CA GLY A 115 29.91 -9.53 -18.74
C GLY A 115 29.89 -9.83 -17.24
N TYR A 116 28.77 -10.34 -16.75
CA TYR A 116 28.60 -10.69 -15.32
C TYR A 116 29.15 -12.09 -14.95
N TYR A 117 29.76 -12.84 -15.90
CA TYR A 117 30.30 -14.18 -15.60
C TYR A 117 31.65 -14.16 -14.92
N ASN A 118 32.39 -13.04 -14.94
CA ASN A 118 33.66 -12.88 -14.24
C ASN A 118 33.69 -11.54 -13.49
N LEU A 119 33.14 -11.54 -12.26
CA LEU A 119 33.09 -10.34 -11.43
C LEU A 119 34.49 -9.86 -10.99
N GLY A 120 35.47 -10.72 -10.97
CA GLY A 120 36.85 -10.37 -10.57
C GLY A 120 37.70 -9.76 -11.68
N SER A 121 37.16 -9.49 -12.90
CA SER A 121 37.92 -8.86 -13.99
C SER A 121 37.83 -7.33 -14.00
N GLY A 122 37.10 -6.73 -13.10
CA GLY A 122 37.15 -5.28 -12.88
C GLY A 122 38.47 -4.84 -12.27
N THR A 123 38.83 -3.59 -12.49
CA THR A 123 40.06 -3.00 -11.93
C THR A 123 39.85 -2.35 -10.58
N ASN A 124 38.63 -2.25 -10.10
CA ASN A 124 38.32 -1.84 -8.74
C ASN A 124 38.42 -3.03 -7.77
N ARG A 125 38.38 -2.72 -6.48
CA ARG A 125 38.27 -3.76 -5.45
C ARG A 125 36.81 -4.27 -5.44
N PRO A 126 36.60 -5.59 -5.66
CA PRO A 126 35.24 -6.14 -5.61
C PRO A 126 34.59 -5.88 -4.25
N SER A 127 33.30 -5.49 -4.31
CA SER A 127 32.44 -5.43 -3.12
C SER A 127 31.76 -6.77 -2.93
N VAL A 128 31.82 -7.31 -1.73
CA VAL A 128 31.13 -8.55 -1.36
C VAL A 128 30.27 -8.29 -0.12
N GLY A 129 29.08 -8.88 -0.09
CA GLY A 129 28.15 -8.75 1.01
C GLY A 129 27.40 -10.05 1.26
N SER A 130 26.94 -10.22 2.48
CA SER A 130 26.03 -11.30 2.88
C SER A 130 25.01 -10.78 3.88
N ASP A 131 23.82 -11.38 3.89
CA ASP A 131 22.75 -11.03 4.80
C ASP A 131 22.07 -12.30 5.31
N TYR A 132 21.55 -12.24 6.54
CA TYR A 132 20.84 -13.32 7.20
C TYR A 132 19.69 -12.77 8.02
N ASP A 133 18.49 -13.29 7.80
CA ASP A 133 17.30 -12.91 8.53
C ASP A 133 16.50 -14.14 8.96
N LYS A 134 16.04 -14.13 10.20
CA LYS A 134 15.24 -15.24 10.75
C LYS A 134 14.22 -14.74 11.77
N TRP A 135 12.97 -15.21 11.61
CA TRP A 135 11.95 -15.04 12.63
C TRP A 135 11.11 -16.31 12.80
N ALA A 136 10.50 -16.43 13.96
CA ALA A 136 9.59 -17.52 14.29
C ALA A 136 8.36 -16.98 15.03
N MET A 137 7.23 -17.65 14.82
CA MET A 137 5.98 -17.37 15.52
C MET A 137 5.29 -18.66 15.91
N ASN A 138 4.71 -18.70 17.10
CA ASN A 138 3.82 -19.75 17.54
C ASN A 138 2.50 -19.17 18.05
N SER A 139 1.43 -19.93 17.88
CA SER A 139 0.08 -19.45 18.15
C SER A 139 -0.78 -20.55 18.72
N TYR A 140 -1.68 -20.17 19.64
CA TYR A 140 -2.74 -21.02 20.18
C TYR A 140 -4.07 -20.33 19.92
N PHE A 141 -5.05 -21.07 19.43
CA PHE A 141 -6.33 -20.47 19.07
C PHE A 141 -7.52 -21.34 19.46
N LEU A 142 -8.60 -20.65 19.78
CA LEU A 142 -9.90 -21.21 20.10
C LEU A 142 -10.98 -20.46 19.33
N ARG A 143 -11.96 -21.19 18.80
CA ARG A 143 -13.16 -20.63 18.18
C ARG A 143 -14.37 -21.42 18.62
N LEU A 144 -15.43 -20.71 19.00
CA LEU A 144 -16.77 -21.26 19.23
C LEU A 144 -17.76 -20.49 18.37
N ALA A 145 -18.41 -21.17 17.44
CA ALA A 145 -19.51 -20.62 16.66
C ALA A 145 -20.79 -21.40 17.01
N TYR A 146 -21.83 -20.65 17.33
CA TYR A 146 -23.13 -21.17 17.72
C TYR A 146 -24.23 -20.52 16.89
N SER A 147 -25.18 -21.32 16.45
CA SER A 147 -26.38 -20.85 15.76
C SER A 147 -27.60 -21.55 16.30
N TYR A 148 -28.65 -20.76 16.52
CA TYR A 148 -29.96 -21.25 16.96
C TYR A 148 -31.01 -21.01 15.87
N ASP A 149 -31.65 -22.08 15.41
CA ASP A 149 -32.73 -22.08 14.42
C ASP A 149 -32.39 -21.33 13.11
N ASN A 150 -31.10 -21.19 12.78
CA ASN A 150 -30.58 -20.33 11.70
C ASN A 150 -31.05 -18.87 11.80
N LYS A 151 -31.47 -18.43 13.00
CA LYS A 151 -31.94 -17.07 13.30
C LYS A 151 -30.89 -16.27 14.06
N TYR A 152 -30.38 -16.82 15.15
CA TYR A 152 -29.42 -16.15 16.04
C TYR A 152 -28.08 -16.82 15.92
N MET A 153 -27.04 -16.04 15.70
CA MET A 153 -25.67 -16.50 15.53
C MET A 153 -24.76 -15.78 16.49
N ALA A 154 -23.85 -16.52 17.11
CA ALA A 154 -22.80 -15.97 17.96
C ALA A 154 -21.48 -16.67 17.63
N THR A 155 -20.41 -15.91 17.51
CA THR A 155 -19.05 -16.44 17.34
C THR A 155 -18.14 -15.77 18.37
N VAL A 156 -17.35 -16.58 19.08
CA VAL A 156 -16.30 -16.10 19.98
C VAL A 156 -14.99 -16.72 19.53
N THR A 157 -13.94 -15.90 19.39
CA THR A 157 -12.60 -16.39 19.10
C THR A 157 -11.59 -15.82 20.10
N GLY A 158 -10.56 -16.58 20.35
CA GLY A 158 -9.40 -16.12 21.10
C GLY A 158 -8.15 -16.68 20.46
N ARG A 159 -7.15 -15.81 20.25
CA ARG A 159 -5.85 -16.20 19.70
C ARG A 159 -4.74 -15.64 20.59
N TYR A 160 -3.78 -16.47 20.93
CA TYR A 160 -2.61 -16.14 21.74
C TYR A 160 -1.36 -16.36 20.89
N ASP A 161 -0.75 -15.29 20.43
CA ASP A 161 0.34 -15.31 19.46
C ASP A 161 1.64 -14.84 20.10
N GLY A 162 2.73 -15.56 19.83
CA GLY A 162 4.07 -15.22 20.26
C GLY A 162 5.01 -15.09 19.07
N SER A 163 5.73 -13.95 18.97
CA SER A 163 6.69 -13.69 17.91
C SER A 163 8.07 -13.40 18.45
N SER A 164 9.11 -13.91 17.75
CA SER A 164 10.51 -13.66 18.09
C SER A 164 10.96 -12.23 17.82
N LYS A 165 10.18 -11.45 17.07
CA LYS A 165 10.49 -10.05 16.70
C LYS A 165 10.37 -9.10 17.89
N PHE A 166 9.53 -9.43 18.88
CA PHE A 166 9.26 -8.57 20.03
C PHE A 166 10.21 -8.76 21.21
N GLY A 167 10.17 -7.77 22.08
CA GLY A 167 10.99 -7.72 23.28
C GLY A 167 10.76 -8.91 24.23
N GLN A 168 11.76 -9.18 25.05
CA GLN A 168 11.74 -10.32 25.98
C GLN A 168 10.50 -10.34 26.87
N ASN A 169 9.98 -9.17 27.28
CA ASN A 169 8.87 -9.03 28.19
C ASN A 169 7.50 -9.16 27.51
N ASN A 170 7.41 -8.98 26.18
CA ASN A 170 6.13 -8.85 25.47
C ASN A 170 6.07 -9.68 24.17
N LYS A 171 6.72 -10.84 24.13
CA LYS A 171 6.67 -11.72 22.94
C LYS A 171 5.26 -12.18 22.60
N TYR A 172 4.42 -12.39 23.61
CA TYR A 172 3.08 -12.93 23.47
C TYR A 172 2.01 -11.86 23.66
N ALA A 173 0.93 -11.97 22.87
CA ALA A 173 -0.26 -11.14 23.04
C ALA A 173 -1.54 -11.95 22.79
N PHE A 174 -2.63 -11.53 23.42
CA PHE A 174 -3.94 -12.15 23.29
C PHE A 174 -4.88 -11.29 22.46
N PHE A 175 -5.55 -11.91 21.48
CA PHE A 175 -6.42 -11.29 20.51
C PHE A 175 -7.82 -11.92 20.56
N PRO A 176 -8.74 -11.38 21.36
CA PRO A 176 -10.12 -11.84 21.42
C PRO A 176 -10.97 -11.23 20.31
N SER A 177 -12.04 -11.96 19.91
CA SER A 177 -13.13 -11.37 19.14
C SER A 177 -14.48 -11.98 19.48
N VAL A 178 -15.54 -11.20 19.30
CA VAL A 178 -16.93 -11.64 19.43
C VAL A 178 -17.74 -11.06 18.28
N GLY A 179 -18.60 -11.90 17.69
CA GLY A 179 -19.52 -11.51 16.64
C GLY A 179 -20.92 -12.03 16.95
N LEU A 180 -21.93 -11.22 16.68
CA LEU A 180 -23.35 -11.55 16.82
C LEU A 180 -24.05 -11.31 15.48
N GLY A 181 -24.98 -12.18 15.15
CA GLY A 181 -25.80 -12.07 13.94
C GLY A 181 -27.24 -12.45 14.21
N TRP A 182 -28.16 -11.72 13.58
CA TRP A 182 -29.58 -12.00 13.62
C TRP A 182 -30.16 -12.04 12.22
N MET A 183 -30.63 -13.22 11.81
CA MET A 183 -31.32 -13.41 10.53
C MET A 183 -32.81 -13.06 10.72
N ILE A 184 -33.12 -11.79 10.60
CA ILE A 184 -34.46 -11.24 10.84
C ILE A 184 -35.47 -11.80 9.82
N SER A 185 -35.03 -12.05 8.58
CA SER A 185 -35.89 -12.65 7.55
C SER A 185 -36.37 -14.07 7.87
N ASN A 186 -35.72 -14.77 8.82
CA ASN A 186 -36.17 -16.10 9.25
C ASN A 186 -37.19 -16.05 10.39
N GLU A 187 -37.53 -14.85 10.89
CA GLU A 187 -38.58 -14.70 11.91
C GLU A 187 -39.98 -14.87 11.32
N ASP A 188 -40.89 -15.39 12.11
CA ASP A 188 -42.25 -15.71 11.66
C ASP A 188 -43.00 -14.49 11.09
N PHE A 189 -42.71 -13.27 11.54
CA PHE A 189 -43.31 -12.04 11.05
C PHE A 189 -42.79 -11.56 9.70
N LEU A 190 -41.62 -12.09 9.21
CA LEU A 190 -41.04 -11.74 7.90
C LEU A 190 -40.88 -12.93 6.96
N LYS A 191 -41.05 -14.15 7.41
CA LYS A 191 -40.77 -15.39 6.67
C LYS A 191 -41.49 -15.49 5.33
N ASP A 192 -42.70 -14.96 5.23
CA ASP A 192 -43.51 -15.01 4.02
C ASP A 192 -43.60 -13.64 3.29
N ASN A 193 -42.66 -12.74 3.58
CA ASN A 193 -42.64 -11.43 2.95
C ASN A 193 -42.16 -11.53 1.51
N LEU A 194 -42.97 -11.07 0.56
CA LEU A 194 -42.69 -11.13 -0.88
C LEU A 194 -41.63 -10.10 -1.33
N LEU A 195 -41.45 -9.04 -0.56
CA LEU A 195 -40.53 -7.96 -0.90
C LEU A 195 -39.13 -8.24 -0.33
N ILE A 196 -39.04 -8.62 0.97
CA ILE A 196 -37.80 -8.84 1.70
C ILE A 196 -37.47 -10.32 1.65
N SER A 197 -36.45 -10.67 0.87
CA SER A 197 -35.99 -12.05 0.71
C SER A 197 -34.91 -12.43 1.73
N LYS A 198 -34.13 -11.43 2.19
CA LYS A 198 -33.08 -11.58 3.18
C LYS A 198 -33.00 -10.29 3.99
N LEU A 199 -32.93 -10.42 5.30
CA LEU A 199 -32.59 -9.33 6.19
C LEU A 199 -31.79 -9.88 7.35
N LYS A 200 -30.51 -9.51 7.42
CA LYS A 200 -29.60 -9.92 8.49
C LYS A 200 -28.93 -8.70 9.08
N LEU A 201 -28.97 -8.59 10.39
CA LEU A 201 -28.20 -7.62 11.16
C LEU A 201 -27.00 -8.34 11.79
N HIS A 202 -25.83 -7.73 11.75
CA HIS A 202 -24.67 -8.28 12.44
C HIS A 202 -23.81 -7.17 13.05
N THR A 203 -23.15 -7.52 14.14
CA THR A 203 -22.16 -6.68 14.79
C THR A 203 -21.02 -7.53 15.31
N SER A 204 -19.83 -6.98 15.30
CA SER A 204 -18.66 -7.63 15.84
C SER A 204 -17.73 -6.64 16.53
N TYR A 205 -16.99 -7.14 17.51
CA TYR A 205 -15.84 -6.46 18.09
C TYR A 205 -14.67 -7.43 18.15
N GLY A 206 -13.51 -7.00 17.71
CA GLY A 206 -12.30 -7.82 17.78
C GLY A 206 -11.04 -6.99 17.93
N VAL A 207 -10.03 -7.63 18.51
CA VAL A 207 -8.68 -7.07 18.60
C VAL A 207 -7.76 -7.90 17.72
N THR A 208 -6.99 -7.24 16.87
CA THR A 208 -5.95 -7.85 16.04
C THR A 208 -4.58 -7.28 16.38
N GLY A 209 -3.54 -8.08 16.23
CA GLY A 209 -2.15 -7.67 16.41
C GLY A 209 -1.43 -7.52 15.08
N ASN A 210 -0.48 -6.57 15.04
CA ASN A 210 0.44 -6.41 13.93
C ASN A 210 1.87 -6.64 14.43
N SER A 211 2.63 -7.48 13.70
CA SER A 211 4.05 -7.80 13.95
C SER A 211 4.97 -7.40 12.79
N GLU A 212 4.49 -6.54 11.89
CA GLU A 212 5.25 -6.08 10.72
C GLU A 212 6.33 -5.06 11.10
N ILE A 213 7.33 -5.56 11.84
CA ILE A 213 8.59 -4.87 12.13
C ILE A 213 9.74 -5.68 11.57
N GLY A 214 10.87 -5.03 11.30
CA GLY A 214 12.11 -5.74 10.97
C GLY A 214 12.49 -6.68 12.11
N THR A 215 13.17 -7.75 11.76
CA THR A 215 13.76 -8.68 12.72
C THR A 215 14.81 -8.00 13.58
N TYR A 216 15.04 -8.53 14.77
CA TYR A 216 16.05 -8.04 15.73
C TYR A 216 15.86 -6.60 16.23
N LYS A 217 14.78 -5.90 15.88
CA LYS A 217 14.53 -4.51 16.30
C LYS A 217 14.38 -4.32 17.81
N SER A 218 14.05 -5.39 18.53
CA SER A 218 14.02 -5.40 20.01
C SER A 218 15.37 -5.65 20.67
N LEU A 219 16.40 -6.02 19.88
CA LEU A 219 17.70 -6.43 20.37
C LEU A 219 18.79 -5.36 20.09
N ALA A 220 19.83 -5.34 20.89
CA ALA A 220 21.04 -4.61 20.55
C ALA A 220 21.74 -5.30 19.38
N THR A 221 21.96 -4.60 18.31
CA THR A 221 22.73 -5.06 17.15
C THR A 221 24.03 -4.26 17.01
N VAL A 222 25.04 -4.90 16.41
CA VAL A 222 26.35 -4.29 16.18
C VAL A 222 26.60 -4.29 14.68
N SER A 223 26.90 -3.13 14.15
CA SER A 223 27.36 -2.95 12.78
C SER A 223 28.84 -2.63 12.72
N GLN A 224 29.45 -2.88 11.57
CA GLN A 224 30.86 -2.59 11.34
C GLN A 224 31.01 -1.58 10.20
N SER A 225 31.95 -0.67 10.35
CA SER A 225 32.33 0.29 9.33
C SER A 225 33.82 0.46 9.28
N ASN A 226 34.33 0.88 8.12
CA ASN A 226 35.72 1.25 7.94
C ASN A 226 35.89 2.74 8.27
N THR A 227 36.85 3.05 9.09
CA THR A 227 37.27 4.44 9.41
C THR A 227 38.76 4.61 9.31
N ILE A 228 39.20 5.83 9.11
CA ILE A 228 40.62 6.19 9.09
C ILE A 228 40.98 6.75 10.47
N ILE A 229 41.91 6.07 11.16
CA ILE A 229 42.47 6.53 12.42
C ILE A 229 43.98 6.71 12.19
N GLY A 230 44.47 7.95 12.31
CA GLY A 230 45.79 8.32 11.80
C GLY A 230 45.78 8.16 10.27
N ASP A 231 46.80 7.48 9.71
CA ASP A 231 46.88 7.22 8.27
C ASP A 231 46.54 5.77 7.89
N ALA A 232 45.88 5.02 8.79
CA ALA A 232 45.55 3.62 8.59
C ALA A 232 44.03 3.39 8.58
N LEU A 233 43.57 2.47 7.72
CA LEU A 233 42.21 2.00 7.66
C LEU A 233 41.96 1.00 8.80
N HIS A 234 40.96 1.29 9.62
CA HIS A 234 40.55 0.44 10.73
C HIS A 234 39.09 0.01 10.57
N VAL A 235 38.81 -1.24 10.90
CA VAL A 235 37.44 -1.72 11.06
C VAL A 235 36.99 -1.38 12.48
N VAL A 236 35.91 -0.59 12.59
CA VAL A 236 35.32 -0.24 13.88
C VAL A 236 33.93 -0.88 13.99
N SER A 237 33.59 -1.35 15.17
CA SER A 237 32.26 -1.85 15.50
C SER A 237 31.53 -0.79 16.29
N TYR A 238 30.29 -0.55 15.93
CA TYR A 238 29.41 0.39 16.62
C TYR A 238 28.03 -0.23 16.85
N LEU A 239 27.34 0.27 17.85
CA LEU A 239 25.98 -0.13 18.17
C LEU A 239 25.03 0.49 17.11
N ASP A 240 24.25 -0.35 16.44
CA ASP A 240 23.38 0.05 15.32
C ASP A 240 21.94 0.25 15.81
N ASN A 241 21.42 -0.66 16.61
CA ASN A 241 20.07 -0.64 17.10
C ASN A 241 20.03 -0.59 18.63
N MET A 242 19.25 0.35 19.17
CA MET A 242 19.04 0.45 20.61
C MET A 242 18.04 -0.63 21.06
N PRO A 243 18.40 -1.47 22.06
CA PRO A 243 17.52 -2.54 22.50
C PRO A 243 16.27 -2.00 23.20
N ASN A 244 15.12 -2.63 22.92
CA ASN A 244 13.88 -2.38 23.63
C ASN A 244 13.27 -3.71 24.13
N PRO A 245 13.55 -4.14 25.36
CA PRO A 245 12.99 -5.38 25.91
C PRO A 245 11.46 -5.32 26.13
N ASP A 246 10.88 -4.12 26.16
CA ASP A 246 9.45 -3.89 26.35
C ASP A 246 8.68 -3.70 25.05
N LEU A 247 9.36 -3.80 23.89
CA LEU A 247 8.72 -3.71 22.59
C LEU A 247 7.63 -4.77 22.45
N LYS A 248 6.42 -4.34 22.13
CA LYS A 248 5.20 -5.17 22.11
C LYS A 248 4.44 -5.06 20.79
N TRP A 249 3.42 -5.87 20.66
CA TRP A 249 2.49 -5.89 19.54
C TRP A 249 1.74 -4.55 19.40
N GLU A 250 1.70 -4.03 18.20
CA GLU A 250 0.72 -3.02 17.81
C GLU A 250 -0.67 -3.66 17.80
N LYS A 251 -1.67 -2.98 18.35
CA LYS A 251 -3.02 -3.52 18.51
C LYS A 251 -4.06 -2.65 17.83
N THR A 252 -4.93 -3.30 17.06
CA THR A 252 -6.10 -2.66 16.45
C THR A 252 -7.36 -3.27 17.03
N GLY A 253 -8.11 -2.47 17.79
CA GLY A 253 -9.48 -2.78 18.17
C GLY A 253 -10.43 -2.32 17.07
N GLN A 254 -11.29 -3.21 16.56
CA GLN A 254 -12.25 -2.90 15.53
C GLN A 254 -13.65 -3.25 15.98
N TRP A 255 -14.59 -2.32 15.78
CA TRP A 255 -16.01 -2.55 15.90
C TRP A 255 -16.68 -2.40 14.54
N ASP A 256 -17.54 -3.37 14.21
CA ASP A 256 -18.30 -3.41 12.98
C ASP A 256 -19.79 -3.53 13.28
N LEU A 257 -20.61 -2.81 12.51
CA LEU A 257 -22.06 -2.94 12.49
C LEU A 257 -22.50 -2.98 11.04
N GLY A 258 -23.17 -4.05 10.65
CA GLY A 258 -23.60 -4.19 9.26
C GLY A 258 -24.98 -4.83 9.13
N PHE A 259 -25.60 -4.59 7.99
CA PHE A 259 -26.82 -5.27 7.61
C PHE A 259 -26.78 -5.72 6.14
N GLU A 260 -27.34 -6.90 5.91
CA GLU A 260 -27.52 -7.48 4.59
C GLU A 260 -29.01 -7.48 4.27
N LEU A 261 -29.39 -6.86 3.14
CA LEU A 261 -30.77 -6.76 2.69
C LEU A 261 -30.90 -7.30 1.28
N GLY A 262 -31.73 -8.34 1.11
CA GLY A 262 -32.11 -8.88 -0.19
C GLY A 262 -33.59 -8.57 -0.48
N LEU A 263 -33.85 -7.99 -1.64
CA LEU A 263 -35.19 -7.62 -2.08
C LEU A 263 -35.57 -8.35 -3.37
N PHE A 264 -36.88 -8.53 -3.59
CA PHE A 264 -37.46 -9.07 -4.83
C PHE A 264 -36.86 -10.44 -5.21
N ASN A 265 -36.88 -11.41 -4.30
CA ASN A 265 -36.23 -12.73 -4.45
C ASN A 265 -34.72 -12.61 -4.73
N ASN A 266 -34.02 -11.75 -3.95
CA ASN A 266 -32.58 -11.45 -4.07
C ASN A 266 -32.19 -10.84 -5.42
N ARG A 267 -33.13 -10.22 -6.16
CA ARG A 267 -32.78 -9.47 -7.38
C ARG A 267 -32.06 -8.17 -7.10
N LEU A 268 -32.21 -7.63 -5.90
CA LEU A 268 -31.47 -6.46 -5.43
C LEU A 268 -30.94 -6.75 -4.02
N ASN A 269 -29.63 -6.77 -3.87
CA ASN A 269 -28.95 -7.09 -2.63
C ASN A 269 -28.08 -5.92 -2.20
N PHE A 270 -28.17 -5.57 -0.94
CA PHE A 270 -27.32 -4.59 -0.26
C PHE A 270 -26.55 -5.28 0.86
N ASP A 271 -25.28 -4.98 0.97
CA ASP A 271 -24.46 -5.27 2.12
C ASP A 271 -23.81 -3.95 2.53
N ILE A 272 -24.16 -3.46 3.71
CA ILE A 272 -23.70 -2.17 4.22
C ILE A 272 -23.11 -2.39 5.60
N SER A 273 -21.85 -1.99 5.76
CA SER A 273 -21.10 -2.13 7.00
C SER A 273 -20.48 -0.80 7.40
N TYR A 274 -20.75 -0.36 8.60
CA TYR A 274 -20.01 0.71 9.27
C TYR A 274 -18.92 0.10 10.14
N TYR A 275 -17.73 0.66 10.11
CA TYR A 275 -16.62 0.24 10.97
C TYR A 275 -15.97 1.42 11.68
N TYR A 276 -15.46 1.11 12.88
CA TYR A 276 -14.56 1.97 13.64
C TYR A 276 -13.35 1.16 14.09
N LYS A 277 -12.15 1.58 13.66
CA LYS A 277 -10.86 0.96 14.00
C LYS A 277 -10.05 1.94 14.84
N TYR A 278 -9.49 1.46 15.92
CA TYR A 278 -8.56 2.21 16.75
C TYR A 278 -7.28 1.40 16.90
N THR A 279 -6.20 1.89 16.31
CA THR A 279 -4.87 1.29 16.39
C THR A 279 -4.06 2.03 17.43
N SER A 280 -3.56 1.33 18.42
CA SER A 280 -2.70 1.83 19.49
C SER A 280 -1.37 1.11 19.50
N ASP A 281 -0.42 1.67 20.23
CA ASP A 281 0.92 1.09 20.36
C ASP A 281 1.61 0.95 18.97
N LEU A 282 1.47 1.98 18.11
CA LEU A 282 2.07 1.97 16.77
C LEU A 282 3.59 1.75 16.86
N LEU A 283 4.10 0.89 15.99
CA LEU A 283 5.51 0.52 15.92
C LEU A 283 6.27 1.54 15.08
N LEU A 284 6.94 2.50 15.74
CA LEU A 284 7.63 3.62 15.11
C LEU A 284 9.06 3.79 15.66
N ASP A 285 9.97 4.28 14.82
CA ASP A 285 11.29 4.71 15.24
C ASP A 285 11.18 6.08 15.95
N ARG A 286 11.43 6.11 17.25
CA ARG A 286 11.47 7.33 18.06
C ARG A 286 12.90 7.86 18.12
N PRO A 287 13.14 9.11 17.70
CA PRO A 287 14.47 9.73 17.83
C PRO A 287 14.91 9.78 19.30
N VAL A 288 16.20 9.53 19.52
CA VAL A 288 16.82 9.67 20.85
C VAL A 288 17.99 10.64 20.77
N PRO A 289 18.38 11.27 21.91
CA PRO A 289 19.54 12.18 21.91
C PRO A 289 20.81 11.45 21.45
N GLU A 290 21.60 12.09 20.60
CA GLU A 290 22.86 11.52 20.08
C GLU A 290 23.85 11.12 21.19
N SER A 291 23.75 11.74 22.37
CA SER A 291 24.54 11.37 23.55
C SER A 291 24.32 9.91 24.02
N THR A 292 23.23 9.27 23.59
CA THR A 292 22.98 7.83 23.85
C THR A 292 23.82 6.90 22.97
N GLY A 293 24.42 7.43 21.92
CA GLY A 293 25.13 6.67 20.89
C GLY A 293 24.24 6.04 19.81
N TYR A 294 22.94 6.36 19.83
CA TYR A 294 21.93 5.89 18.85
C TYR A 294 21.18 7.06 18.24
N SER A 295 20.67 6.87 17.03
CA SER A 295 19.82 7.85 16.36
C SER A 295 18.33 7.70 16.73
N SER A 296 17.89 6.45 16.93
CA SER A 296 16.48 6.14 17.25
C SER A 296 16.38 4.82 18.02
N ILE A 297 15.21 4.61 18.59
CA ILE A 297 14.77 3.35 19.19
C ILE A 297 13.41 2.97 18.58
N MET A 298 13.22 1.69 18.25
CA MET A 298 11.90 1.16 17.91
C MET A 298 11.05 1.10 19.16
N ASP A 299 9.91 1.79 19.15
CA ASP A 299 9.05 1.92 20.33
C ASP A 299 7.57 1.84 19.96
N ASN A 300 6.72 1.55 20.94
CA ASN A 300 5.27 1.52 20.77
C ASN A 300 4.68 2.87 21.11
N ILE A 301 4.52 3.73 20.12
CA ILE A 301 4.12 5.12 20.31
C ILE A 301 3.01 5.53 19.36
N GLY A 302 2.09 6.34 19.87
CA GLY A 302 1.04 6.90 19.05
C GLY A 302 -0.19 6.00 18.89
N ALA A 303 -1.25 6.63 18.35
CA ALA A 303 -2.50 5.98 18.03
C ALA A 303 -3.17 6.65 16.84
N VAL A 304 -3.86 5.84 16.03
CA VAL A 304 -4.60 6.28 14.83
C VAL A 304 -5.97 5.63 14.82
N SER A 305 -7.00 6.38 14.47
CA SER A 305 -8.32 5.85 14.21
C SER A 305 -8.68 5.89 12.72
N ASN A 306 -9.52 4.95 12.31
CA ASN A 306 -10.17 4.91 11.01
C ASN A 306 -11.64 4.62 11.22
N ARG A 307 -12.51 5.37 10.56
CA ARG A 307 -13.95 5.12 10.54
C ARG A 307 -14.46 5.19 9.12
N GLY A 308 -15.37 4.31 8.77
CA GLY A 308 -15.83 4.29 7.41
C GLY A 308 -17.11 3.48 7.23
N VAL A 309 -17.58 3.51 5.99
CA VAL A 309 -18.74 2.75 5.53
C VAL A 309 -18.35 2.03 4.25
N ASP A 310 -18.60 0.73 4.22
CA ASP A 310 -18.47 -0.10 3.02
C ASP A 310 -19.88 -0.46 2.55
N ILE A 311 -20.14 -0.25 1.26
CA ILE A 311 -21.44 -0.50 0.62
C ILE A 311 -21.22 -1.39 -0.60
N LEU A 312 -21.82 -2.56 -0.61
CA LEU A 312 -21.91 -3.42 -1.77
C LEU A 312 -23.36 -3.54 -2.21
N VAL A 313 -23.63 -3.18 -3.46
CA VAL A 313 -24.95 -3.36 -4.09
C VAL A 313 -24.81 -4.29 -5.26
N THR A 314 -25.54 -5.42 -5.23
CA THR A 314 -25.62 -6.34 -6.37
C THR A 314 -27.07 -6.38 -6.87
N ALA A 315 -27.27 -6.05 -8.13
CA ALA A 315 -28.57 -6.03 -8.78
C ALA A 315 -28.60 -6.97 -9.99
N TYR A 316 -29.74 -7.59 -10.19
CA TYR A 316 -30.07 -8.38 -11.38
C TYR A 316 -31.28 -7.71 -12.08
N PRO A 317 -31.07 -6.57 -12.77
CA PRO A 317 -32.20 -5.79 -13.32
C PRO A 317 -33.02 -6.59 -14.34
N ILE A 318 -32.33 -7.38 -15.16
CA ILE A 318 -32.98 -8.24 -16.17
C ILE A 318 -32.41 -9.64 -16.04
N GLN A 319 -33.28 -10.61 -15.86
CA GLN A 319 -32.97 -12.02 -15.79
C GLN A 319 -34.03 -12.83 -16.55
N THR A 320 -33.72 -13.11 -17.82
CA THR A 320 -34.55 -13.94 -18.70
C THR A 320 -33.76 -15.16 -19.11
N HIS A 321 -34.37 -16.09 -19.82
CA HIS A 321 -33.70 -17.27 -20.36
C HIS A 321 -32.53 -16.91 -21.30
N ASP A 322 -32.69 -15.91 -22.14
CA ASP A 322 -31.73 -15.55 -23.17
C ASP A 322 -30.81 -14.37 -22.78
N PHE A 323 -31.26 -13.50 -21.87
CA PHE A 323 -30.54 -12.29 -21.50
C PHE A 323 -30.47 -12.13 -19.98
N GLN A 324 -29.27 -11.94 -19.47
CA GLN A 324 -28.99 -11.66 -18.06
C GLN A 324 -28.14 -10.41 -17.95
N TRP A 325 -28.54 -9.49 -17.08
CA TRP A 325 -27.77 -8.32 -16.68
C TRP A 325 -27.51 -8.38 -15.19
N THR A 326 -26.23 -8.38 -14.82
CA THR A 326 -25.76 -8.26 -13.44
C THR A 326 -25.03 -6.94 -13.28
N SER A 327 -25.36 -6.18 -12.25
CA SER A 327 -24.72 -4.90 -11.92
C SER A 327 -24.24 -4.94 -10.48
N THR A 328 -22.97 -4.65 -10.26
CA THR A 328 -22.35 -4.63 -8.94
C THR A 328 -21.69 -3.26 -8.71
N LEU A 329 -22.10 -2.58 -7.64
CA LEU A 329 -21.51 -1.33 -7.17
C LEU A 329 -20.85 -1.59 -5.82
N ASN A 330 -19.57 -1.28 -5.71
CA ASN A 330 -18.82 -1.30 -4.46
C ASN A 330 -18.37 0.13 -4.15
N LEU A 331 -18.67 0.62 -2.95
CA LEU A 331 -18.32 1.95 -2.46
C LEU A 331 -17.66 1.81 -1.08
N GLY A 332 -16.52 2.43 -0.89
CA GLY A 332 -15.85 2.56 0.39
C GLY A 332 -15.62 4.03 0.72
N PHE A 333 -16.00 4.41 1.92
CA PHE A 333 -15.67 5.70 2.54
C PHE A 333 -14.78 5.44 3.75
N ASN A 334 -13.67 6.15 3.87
CA ASN A 334 -12.79 6.06 5.03
C ASN A 334 -12.33 7.44 5.48
N LYS A 335 -12.37 7.68 6.77
CA LYS A 335 -11.81 8.87 7.42
C LYS A 335 -10.79 8.42 8.45
N ASN A 336 -9.55 8.79 8.22
CA ASN A 336 -8.41 8.54 9.08
C ASN A 336 -8.19 9.70 10.04
N ARG A 337 -7.62 9.45 11.22
CA ARG A 337 -7.24 10.49 12.17
C ARG A 337 -6.09 10.04 13.07
N VAL A 338 -5.08 10.89 13.23
CA VAL A 338 -4.06 10.74 14.26
C VAL A 338 -4.65 11.13 15.62
N GLU A 339 -4.76 10.18 16.54
CA GLU A 339 -5.39 10.40 17.84
C GLU A 339 -4.39 10.82 18.91
N LYS A 340 -3.18 10.26 18.87
CA LYS A 340 -2.15 10.52 19.85
C LYS A 340 -0.76 10.32 19.26
N LEU A 341 0.17 11.20 19.62
CA LEU A 341 1.60 11.07 19.38
C LEU A 341 2.36 10.97 20.70
N ASP A 342 3.62 10.55 20.61
CA ASP A 342 4.53 10.46 21.74
C ASP A 342 4.86 11.83 22.35
N GLU A 343 5.24 11.83 23.62
CA GLU A 343 5.60 13.06 24.34
C GLU A 343 6.86 13.75 23.84
N SER A 344 7.71 13.04 23.12
CA SER A 344 8.90 13.56 22.45
C SER A 344 8.59 14.32 21.15
N ALA A 345 7.38 14.15 20.58
CA ALA A 345 6.96 14.86 19.39
C ALA A 345 6.91 16.38 19.63
N SER A 346 7.31 17.17 18.63
CA SER A 346 7.26 18.62 18.70
C SER A 346 5.83 19.12 18.90
N VAL A 347 5.68 20.23 19.61
CA VAL A 347 4.37 20.89 19.79
C VAL A 347 4.27 22.05 18.81
N ASP A 348 3.23 22.05 18.00
CA ASP A 348 2.91 23.17 17.12
C ASP A 348 2.54 24.40 17.98
N PRO A 349 3.29 25.51 17.88
CA PRO A 349 3.07 26.69 18.74
C PRO A 349 1.72 27.38 18.48
N VAL A 350 1.09 27.14 17.34
CA VAL A 350 -0.19 27.76 16.96
C VAL A 350 -1.37 26.94 17.46
N THR A 351 -1.33 25.63 17.26
CA THR A 351 -2.45 24.74 17.60
C THR A 351 -2.31 24.11 18.99
N GLY A 352 -1.12 24.13 19.58
CA GLY A 352 -0.81 23.42 20.82
C GLY A 352 -0.80 21.87 20.69
N LYS A 353 -0.95 21.35 19.49
CA LYS A 353 -1.00 19.91 19.21
C LYS A 353 0.38 19.34 18.93
N ARG A 354 0.59 18.10 19.30
CA ARG A 354 1.83 17.38 18.97
C ARG A 354 1.86 17.05 17.48
N GLN A 355 3.06 17.16 16.91
CA GLN A 355 3.29 16.88 15.49
C GLN A 355 4.67 16.30 15.22
N ILE A 356 4.75 15.55 14.13
CA ILE A 356 5.99 15.07 13.52
C ILE A 356 5.96 15.50 12.06
N THR A 357 7.03 16.11 11.59
CA THR A 357 7.25 16.35 10.18
C THR A 357 8.26 15.33 9.69
N THR A 358 7.93 14.63 8.63
CA THR A 358 8.84 13.67 8.00
C THR A 358 9.39 14.29 6.73
N ASP A 359 10.53 13.78 6.27
CA ASP A 359 11.17 14.26 5.07
C ASP A 359 10.21 14.22 3.88
N GLY A 360 9.77 15.39 3.50
CA GLY A 360 9.07 15.62 2.26
C GLY A 360 10.04 15.66 1.08
N PHE A 361 9.65 16.39 0.08
CA PHE A 361 10.51 16.77 -1.03
C PHE A 361 10.61 18.28 -1.02
N VAL A 362 11.68 18.84 -1.52
CA VAL A 362 12.03 20.27 -1.47
C VAL A 362 10.83 21.23 -1.34
N GLY A 363 10.67 21.86 -0.17
CA GLY A 363 9.68 22.89 0.11
C GLY A 363 8.40 22.43 0.82
N TYR A 364 8.15 21.13 0.95
CA TYR A 364 7.06 20.61 1.78
C TYR A 364 7.51 19.38 2.57
N ASP A 365 6.78 19.08 3.63
CA ASP A 365 6.93 17.87 4.42
C ASP A 365 5.61 17.11 4.46
N MET A 366 5.68 15.85 4.88
CA MET A 366 4.49 15.11 5.30
C MET A 366 4.24 15.44 6.78
N LEU A 367 3.03 15.86 7.09
CA LEU A 367 2.64 16.18 8.45
C LEU A 367 1.87 15.02 9.08
N ILE A 368 2.31 14.63 10.28
CA ILE A 368 1.59 13.75 11.19
C ILE A 368 1.29 14.59 12.43
N ARG A 369 0.04 15.03 12.62
CA ARG A 369 -0.38 15.90 13.72
C ARG A 369 -1.63 15.35 14.39
N GLU A 370 -1.68 15.42 15.72
CA GLU A 370 -2.86 15.03 16.48
C GLU A 370 -4.12 15.75 15.98
N GLY A 371 -5.16 14.99 15.70
CA GLY A 371 -6.44 15.48 15.19
C GLY A 371 -6.53 15.67 13.68
N GLU A 372 -5.43 15.51 12.94
CA GLU A 372 -5.38 15.61 11.49
C GLU A 372 -5.29 14.21 10.85
N GLU A 373 -5.42 14.15 9.53
CA GLU A 373 -5.30 12.92 8.76
C GLU A 373 -3.83 12.60 8.44
N LEU A 374 -3.52 11.32 8.31
CA LEU A 374 -2.25 10.87 7.74
C LEU A 374 -2.14 11.30 6.27
N SER A 375 -0.92 11.33 5.74
CA SER A 375 -0.62 11.75 4.36
C SER A 375 -1.00 13.19 4.04
N SER A 376 -1.03 14.06 5.04
CA SER A 376 -1.23 15.49 4.87
C SER A 376 0.04 16.15 4.31
N PHE A 377 -0.08 16.83 3.18
CA PHE A 377 0.98 17.65 2.60
C PHE A 377 1.09 18.96 3.38
N TYR A 378 2.26 19.21 3.95
CA TYR A 378 2.50 20.38 4.80
C TYR A 378 3.52 21.31 4.15
N GLY A 379 3.05 22.39 3.61
CA GLY A 379 3.84 23.29 2.78
C GLY A 379 3.33 24.72 2.82
N TYR A 380 3.68 25.48 1.82
CA TYR A 380 3.35 26.89 1.70
C TYR A 380 2.17 27.09 0.76
N LYS A 381 1.32 28.08 1.06
CA LYS A 381 0.34 28.60 0.10
C LYS A 381 0.95 29.72 -0.73
N ARG A 382 0.77 29.63 -2.05
CA ARG A 382 1.20 30.64 -3.00
C ARG A 382 0.23 31.83 -2.98
N ALA A 383 0.75 33.02 -2.74
CA ALA A 383 -0.02 34.26 -2.87
C ALA A 383 -0.07 34.73 -4.34
N GLY A 384 0.92 34.37 -5.13
CA GLY A 384 1.05 34.76 -6.53
C GLY A 384 2.50 34.80 -6.99
N ILE A 385 2.73 35.45 -8.14
CA ILE A 385 4.07 35.71 -8.67
C ILE A 385 4.40 37.19 -8.46
N TYR A 386 5.43 37.45 -7.68
CA TYR A 386 5.94 38.79 -7.42
C TYR A 386 7.31 38.94 -8.09
N ASP A 387 7.40 39.88 -9.01
CA ASP A 387 8.60 40.17 -9.84
C ASP A 387 9.21 38.87 -10.44
N GLY A 388 8.33 37.96 -10.91
CA GLY A 388 8.69 36.70 -11.53
C GLY A 388 9.10 35.59 -10.56
N ILE A 389 8.90 35.76 -9.26
CA ILE A 389 9.21 34.77 -8.22
C ILE A 389 7.90 34.37 -7.53
N PRO A 390 7.63 33.06 -7.33
CA PRO A 390 6.54 32.59 -6.51
C PRO A 390 6.67 33.15 -5.09
N SER A 391 5.63 33.78 -4.57
CA SER A 391 5.60 34.42 -3.26
C SER A 391 4.47 33.86 -2.42
N ASN A 392 4.73 33.72 -1.13
CA ASN A 392 3.75 33.23 -0.17
C ASN A 392 3.16 34.37 0.62
N TRP A 393 1.90 34.27 1.02
CA TRP A 393 1.26 35.18 1.91
C TRP A 393 1.88 35.13 3.31
N ASP A 394 2.13 36.30 3.89
CA ASP A 394 2.24 36.42 5.33
C ASP A 394 0.84 36.67 5.89
N PRO A 395 0.21 35.70 6.58
CA PRO A 395 -1.15 35.87 7.09
C PRO A 395 -1.29 36.92 8.19
N GLU A 396 -0.18 37.32 8.84
CA GLU A 396 -0.20 38.34 9.88
C GLU A 396 -0.17 39.77 9.32
N THR A 397 0.60 39.97 8.26
CA THR A 397 0.78 41.30 7.67
C THR A 397 -0.01 41.53 6.40
N MET A 398 -0.54 40.46 5.79
CA MET A 398 -1.19 40.49 4.47
C MET A 398 -0.32 41.10 3.37
N ASN A 399 0.98 41.17 3.57
CA ASN A 399 1.93 41.82 2.66
C ASN A 399 2.72 40.75 1.89
N ILE A 400 2.83 40.95 0.59
CA ILE A 400 3.78 40.25 -0.26
C ILE A 400 5.16 40.87 -0.03
N PRO A 401 6.24 40.12 0.18
CA PRO A 401 7.57 40.68 0.33
C PRO A 401 7.94 41.56 -0.84
N SER A 402 8.33 42.81 -0.58
CA SER A 402 8.48 43.85 -1.59
C SER A 402 9.88 43.97 -2.20
N THR A 403 10.87 43.19 -1.78
CA THR A 403 12.27 43.36 -2.19
C THR A 403 12.91 42.10 -2.74
N ILE A 404 13.42 42.20 -3.98
CA ILE A 404 14.34 41.23 -4.59
C ILE A 404 15.65 41.30 -3.82
N GLY A 405 16.06 40.20 -3.21
CA GLY A 405 17.32 40.08 -2.47
C GLY A 405 17.19 39.85 -0.98
N GLU A 406 16.08 40.22 -0.35
CA GLU A 406 15.74 39.65 0.95
C GLU A 406 15.24 38.23 0.72
N LYS A 407 15.83 37.25 1.43
CA LYS A 407 15.32 35.88 1.45
C LYS A 407 13.83 35.97 1.72
N VAL A 408 13.00 35.54 0.77
CA VAL A 408 11.57 35.34 1.02
C VAL A 408 11.50 34.35 2.18
N THR A 409 11.34 34.85 3.38
CA THR A 409 11.22 34.02 4.57
C THR A 409 9.81 33.50 4.55
N TYR A 410 9.62 32.28 4.10
CA TYR A 410 8.37 31.55 4.17
C TYR A 410 8.02 31.36 5.64
N LYS A 411 7.15 32.21 6.17
CA LYS A 411 6.94 32.31 7.61
C LYS A 411 5.96 31.30 8.16
N LYS A 412 5.06 30.74 7.33
CA LYS A 412 4.03 29.83 7.83
C LYS A 412 3.73 28.73 6.85
N ARG A 413 3.91 27.49 7.30
CA ARG A 413 3.45 26.30 6.59
C ARG A 413 2.07 25.89 7.09
N GLU A 414 1.24 25.35 6.24
CA GLU A 414 -0.07 24.81 6.55
C GLU A 414 -0.35 23.54 5.76
N ILE A 415 -1.44 22.84 6.05
CA ILE A 415 -1.87 21.69 5.26
C ILE A 415 -2.38 22.22 3.92
N ILE A 416 -1.73 21.80 2.83
CA ILE A 416 -2.02 22.22 1.45
C ILE A 416 -2.72 21.13 0.64
N GLY A 417 -2.91 19.93 1.19
CA GLY A 417 -3.62 18.83 0.56
C GLY A 417 -3.47 17.53 1.34
N ASN A 418 -4.18 16.50 0.90
CA ASN A 418 -4.13 15.15 1.50
C ASN A 418 -4.08 14.07 0.41
N GLY A 419 -3.12 13.15 0.54
CA GLY A 419 -2.92 12.05 -0.40
C GLY A 419 -3.84 10.84 -0.19
N LEU A 420 -4.70 10.83 0.83
CA LEU A 420 -5.67 9.74 1.06
C LEU A 420 -7.03 10.11 0.47
N PRO A 421 -7.70 9.17 -0.23
CA PRO A 421 -9.03 9.43 -0.78
C PRO A 421 -10.11 9.36 0.31
N ASP A 422 -11.15 10.21 0.17
CA ASP A 422 -12.38 10.08 0.95
C ASP A 422 -13.23 8.89 0.48
N TRP A 423 -13.39 8.76 -0.84
CA TRP A 423 -14.21 7.72 -1.48
C TRP A 423 -13.42 6.95 -2.52
N MET A 424 -13.63 5.65 -2.54
CA MET A 424 -13.16 4.77 -3.60
C MET A 424 -14.23 3.75 -3.94
N GLY A 425 -14.22 3.25 -5.17
CA GLY A 425 -15.18 2.23 -5.51
C GLY A 425 -15.01 1.67 -6.91
N SER A 426 -15.88 0.71 -7.21
CA SER A 426 -15.96 0.09 -8.52
C SER A 426 -17.43 -0.12 -8.93
N PHE A 427 -17.68 -0.06 -10.23
CA PHE A 427 -18.96 -0.32 -10.82
C PHE A 427 -18.81 -1.29 -11.99
N ILE A 428 -19.25 -2.53 -11.76
CA ILE A 428 -19.09 -3.64 -12.71
C ILE A 428 -20.45 -3.99 -13.28
N ASN A 429 -20.55 -4.07 -14.62
CA ASN A 429 -21.72 -4.54 -15.32
C ASN A 429 -21.36 -5.71 -16.22
N THR A 430 -22.14 -6.79 -16.10
CA THR A 430 -22.00 -7.99 -16.94
C THR A 430 -23.32 -8.27 -17.63
N PHE A 431 -23.25 -8.39 -18.95
CA PHE A 431 -24.37 -8.70 -19.82
C PHE A 431 -24.12 -10.04 -20.50
N ASN A 432 -25.04 -10.97 -20.38
CA ASN A 432 -24.97 -12.27 -21.04
C ASN A 432 -26.15 -12.39 -22.00
N TYR A 433 -25.87 -12.72 -23.28
CA TYR A 433 -26.90 -12.89 -24.29
C TYR A 433 -26.52 -13.98 -25.28
N LYS A 434 -27.25 -15.12 -25.26
CA LYS A 434 -27.10 -16.21 -26.25
C LYS A 434 -25.66 -16.64 -26.54
N GLY A 435 -24.84 -16.79 -25.50
CA GLY A 435 -23.44 -17.17 -25.60
C GLY A 435 -22.46 -15.99 -25.67
N PHE A 436 -22.92 -14.75 -25.92
CA PHE A 436 -22.12 -13.55 -25.74
C PHE A 436 -22.08 -13.14 -24.27
N ASP A 437 -20.92 -12.72 -23.81
CA ASP A 437 -20.72 -12.06 -22.52
C ASP A 437 -19.99 -10.73 -22.72
N LEU A 438 -20.53 -9.65 -22.17
CA LEU A 438 -19.88 -8.33 -22.12
C LEU A 438 -19.72 -7.91 -20.67
N THR A 439 -18.47 -7.63 -20.26
CA THR A 439 -18.16 -7.08 -18.94
C THR A 439 -17.56 -5.69 -19.08
N LEU A 440 -18.11 -4.73 -18.33
CA LEU A 440 -17.62 -3.36 -18.18
C LEU A 440 -17.25 -3.15 -16.72
N ASP A 441 -15.99 -2.85 -16.46
CA ASP A 441 -15.46 -2.59 -15.11
C ASP A 441 -14.95 -1.14 -15.03
N PHE A 442 -15.57 -0.36 -14.16
CA PHE A 442 -15.20 1.00 -13.85
C PHE A 442 -14.67 1.10 -12.43
N GLN A 443 -13.60 1.82 -12.25
CA GLN A 443 -13.02 2.15 -10.96
C GLN A 443 -12.99 3.66 -10.78
N PHE A 444 -13.25 4.16 -9.59
CA PHE A 444 -13.16 5.57 -9.29
C PHE A 444 -12.57 5.82 -7.90
N THR A 445 -11.94 6.98 -7.80
CA THR A 445 -11.42 7.52 -6.54
C THR A 445 -11.80 8.99 -6.49
N TRP A 446 -12.25 9.46 -5.33
CA TRP A 446 -12.75 10.81 -5.15
C TRP A 446 -12.26 11.41 -3.82
N GLY A 447 -12.00 12.74 -3.80
CA GLY A 447 -11.55 13.43 -2.60
C GLY A 447 -10.11 13.08 -2.26
N VAL A 448 -9.22 13.10 -3.24
CA VAL A 448 -7.79 12.83 -3.08
C VAL A 448 -6.97 13.90 -3.78
N ASP A 449 -5.89 14.32 -3.15
CA ASP A 449 -4.92 15.22 -3.76
C ASP A 449 -3.67 14.47 -4.19
N VAL A 450 -3.01 14.99 -5.23
CA VAL A 450 -1.75 14.50 -5.78
C VAL A 450 -0.71 15.60 -5.69
N MET A 451 0.42 15.30 -5.07
CA MET A 451 1.60 16.17 -5.08
C MET A 451 2.44 15.89 -6.31
N GLN A 452 2.55 16.85 -7.20
CA GLN A 452 3.26 16.75 -8.49
C GLN A 452 4.75 17.14 -8.33
N GLU A 453 5.55 16.28 -7.72
CA GLU A 453 6.96 16.53 -7.44
C GLU A 453 7.84 16.72 -8.68
N TYR A 454 7.38 16.26 -9.85
CA TYR A 454 8.12 16.45 -11.11
C TYR A 454 8.23 17.92 -11.51
N TYR A 455 7.41 18.83 -10.96
CA TYR A 455 7.54 20.26 -11.17
C TYR A 455 8.89 20.80 -10.70
N HIS A 456 9.49 20.20 -9.68
CA HIS A 456 10.86 20.49 -9.26
C HIS A 456 11.86 20.45 -10.43
N SER A 457 11.71 19.48 -11.32
CA SER A 457 12.65 19.28 -12.44
C SER A 457 12.20 19.94 -13.74
N THR A 458 10.93 20.30 -13.89
CA THR A 458 10.37 20.80 -15.15
C THR A 458 10.01 22.28 -15.13
N VAL A 459 9.74 22.84 -13.96
CA VAL A 459 9.36 24.24 -13.80
C VAL A 459 10.50 25.08 -13.21
N ALA A 460 11.23 24.51 -12.26
CA ALA A 460 12.14 25.27 -11.41
C ALA A 460 13.62 24.97 -11.63
N ARG A 461 14.01 24.13 -12.58
CA ARG A 461 15.39 23.66 -12.72
C ARG A 461 16.07 24.13 -14.01
N PHE A 462 17.30 24.61 -13.88
CA PHE A 462 18.18 24.94 -15.00
C PHE A 462 18.66 23.67 -15.73
N LEU A 463 18.80 23.74 -17.04
CA LEU A 463 19.27 22.64 -17.93
C LEU A 463 18.32 21.44 -18.04
N THR A 464 17.06 21.57 -17.68
CA THR A 464 16.03 20.56 -17.97
C THR A 464 14.99 21.10 -18.94
N ASN A 465 14.30 20.21 -19.66
CA ASN A 465 13.20 20.62 -20.51
C ASN A 465 12.03 21.11 -19.64
N GLY A 466 11.52 22.31 -19.93
CA GLY A 466 10.33 22.84 -19.31
C GLY A 466 9.05 22.21 -19.86
N ILE A 467 7.96 22.36 -19.12
CA ILE A 467 6.61 21.99 -19.56
C ILE A 467 5.94 23.14 -20.30
N ASP A 468 4.95 22.84 -21.13
CA ASP A 468 4.17 23.80 -21.92
C ASP A 468 3.50 24.88 -21.06
N ARG A 469 3.03 24.53 -19.86
CA ARG A 469 2.47 25.45 -18.87
C ARG A 469 3.47 26.56 -18.50
N LEU A 470 4.73 26.20 -18.21
CA LEU A 470 5.77 27.20 -17.90
C LEU A 470 5.93 28.20 -19.04
N TYR A 471 5.94 27.72 -20.29
CA TYR A 471 6.08 28.59 -21.45
C TYR A 471 4.86 29.51 -21.66
N LYS A 472 3.65 29.03 -21.47
CA LYS A 472 2.40 29.78 -21.69
C LYS A 472 2.07 30.74 -20.55
N GLU A 473 2.38 30.37 -19.32
CA GLU A 473 1.96 31.07 -18.11
C GLU A 473 3.11 31.78 -17.37
N ALA A 474 4.32 31.76 -17.93
CA ALA A 474 5.46 32.45 -17.34
C ALA A 474 5.18 33.95 -17.18
N TRP A 475 5.46 34.47 -15.99
CA TRP A 475 5.39 35.89 -15.73
C TRP A 475 6.45 36.66 -16.53
N HIS A 476 6.06 37.80 -17.09
CA HIS A 476 6.96 38.73 -17.74
C HIS A 476 6.44 40.18 -17.53
N PRO A 477 7.29 41.14 -17.14
CA PRO A 477 6.82 42.45 -16.72
C PRO A 477 6.03 43.24 -17.78
N THR A 478 6.26 42.95 -19.05
CA THR A 478 5.58 43.62 -20.19
C THR A 478 4.74 42.70 -21.04
N LEU A 479 5.17 41.44 -21.25
CA LEU A 479 4.49 40.51 -22.14
C LEU A 479 3.38 39.73 -21.45
N ASN A 480 3.57 39.37 -20.18
CA ASN A 480 2.61 38.61 -19.39
C ASN A 480 2.69 38.98 -17.90
N PRO A 481 2.29 40.22 -17.50
CA PRO A 481 2.39 40.67 -16.11
C PRO A 481 1.43 39.95 -15.16
N SER A 482 0.43 39.25 -15.68
CA SER A 482 -0.52 38.39 -14.94
C SER A 482 -0.15 36.90 -14.99
N GLY A 483 1.05 36.56 -15.46
CA GLY A 483 1.53 35.20 -15.53
C GLY A 483 1.51 34.50 -14.17
N LYS A 484 1.05 33.26 -14.13
CA LYS A 484 0.89 32.45 -12.90
C LYS A 484 2.11 31.59 -12.59
N GLU A 485 3.04 31.49 -13.53
CA GLU A 485 4.28 30.75 -13.39
C GLU A 485 5.48 31.69 -13.23
N GLN A 486 6.55 31.17 -12.64
CA GLN A 486 7.78 31.93 -12.48
C GLN A 486 8.32 32.46 -13.81
N ALA A 487 9.06 33.58 -13.75
CA ALA A 487 9.74 34.12 -14.92
C ALA A 487 10.79 33.15 -15.46
N ILE A 488 10.85 32.99 -16.77
CA ILE A 488 11.91 32.22 -17.45
C ILE A 488 13.22 33.02 -17.34
N ARG A 489 14.25 32.47 -16.72
CA ARG A 489 15.53 33.13 -16.45
C ARG A 489 16.70 32.21 -16.79
N LEU A 490 17.81 32.81 -17.26
CA LEU A 490 19.05 32.09 -17.56
C LEU A 490 19.86 31.72 -16.32
N ASN A 491 19.65 32.42 -15.20
CA ASN A 491 20.36 32.20 -13.95
C ASN A 491 19.42 31.66 -12.87
N ASN A 492 19.83 30.60 -12.21
CA ASN A 492 19.20 30.19 -10.95
C ASN A 492 19.42 31.29 -9.90
N PHE A 493 18.35 31.99 -9.56
CA PHE A 493 18.36 32.77 -8.32
C PHE A 493 18.53 31.80 -7.16
N GLY A 494 19.69 31.86 -6.50
CA GLY A 494 20.10 31.10 -5.35
C GLY A 494 19.33 29.80 -5.12
N GLN A 495 19.98 28.68 -5.16
CA GLN A 495 19.41 27.32 -5.03
C GLN A 495 18.49 27.14 -3.80
N GLY A 496 17.45 27.88 -3.64
CA GLY A 496 16.61 27.76 -2.46
C GLY A 496 15.22 28.39 -2.57
N ALA A 497 15.07 29.48 -3.28
CA ALA A 497 13.79 30.19 -3.29
C ALA A 497 12.83 29.72 -4.40
N ASN A 498 13.36 29.21 -5.52
CA ASN A 498 12.53 28.89 -6.69
C ASN A 498 12.19 27.41 -6.85
N ASN A 499 12.68 26.54 -5.97
CA ASN A 499 12.49 25.09 -6.05
C ASN A 499 11.64 24.55 -4.90
N GLN A 500 10.92 25.40 -4.19
CA GLN A 500 10.10 24.95 -3.07
C GLN A 500 8.69 24.64 -3.57
N ALA A 501 8.21 23.46 -3.29
CA ALA A 501 6.85 23.06 -3.52
C ALA A 501 5.88 23.94 -2.71
N ASP A 502 4.80 24.31 -3.33
CA ASP A 502 3.69 25.02 -2.70
C ASP A 502 2.35 24.38 -3.15
N ASP A 503 1.23 24.98 -2.80
CA ASP A 503 -0.09 24.47 -3.14
C ASP A 503 -0.39 24.43 -4.65
N ASP A 504 0.37 25.15 -5.48
CA ASP A 504 0.27 25.04 -6.94
C ASP A 504 0.79 23.69 -7.49
N TRP A 505 1.59 22.97 -6.70
CA TRP A 505 2.05 21.62 -7.03
C TRP A 505 1.04 20.54 -6.63
N VAL A 506 0.03 20.91 -5.87
CA VAL A 506 -1.06 20.04 -5.43
C VAL A 506 -2.23 20.15 -6.39
N CYS A 507 -2.71 19.05 -6.88
CA CYS A 507 -3.87 19.01 -7.76
C CYS A 507 -4.87 17.95 -7.29
N ASN A 508 -6.14 18.15 -7.66
CA ASN A 508 -7.17 17.16 -7.39
C ASN A 508 -6.95 15.91 -8.25
N GLY A 509 -6.63 14.80 -7.58
CA GLY A 509 -6.36 13.49 -8.18
C GLY A 509 -7.60 12.61 -8.37
N SER A 510 -8.81 13.13 -8.18
CA SER A 510 -10.04 12.36 -8.38
C SER A 510 -10.17 11.88 -9.83
N TYR A 511 -10.58 10.63 -10.02
CA TYR A 511 -10.69 10.04 -11.36
C TYR A 511 -11.79 8.99 -11.47
N LEU A 512 -12.21 8.75 -12.71
CA LEU A 512 -12.98 7.59 -13.16
C LEU A 512 -12.19 6.87 -14.25
N ARG A 513 -11.89 5.60 -14.04
CA ARG A 513 -11.19 4.73 -14.97
C ARG A 513 -12.12 3.64 -15.50
N CYS A 514 -12.14 3.42 -16.80
CA CYS A 514 -12.63 2.17 -17.35
C CYS A 514 -11.47 1.14 -17.31
N ASN A 515 -11.50 0.32 -16.25
CA ASN A 515 -10.44 -0.64 -15.94
C ASN A 515 -10.42 -1.77 -16.95
N MET A 516 -11.61 -2.29 -17.35
CA MET A 516 -11.72 -3.38 -18.30
C MET A 516 -13.01 -3.29 -19.14
N ILE A 517 -12.86 -3.55 -20.43
CA ILE A 517 -13.96 -3.88 -21.36
C ILE A 517 -13.63 -5.26 -21.91
N GLN A 518 -14.44 -6.26 -21.61
CA GLN A 518 -14.28 -7.62 -22.13
C GLN A 518 -15.51 -8.06 -22.89
N LEU A 519 -15.30 -8.54 -24.11
CA LEU A 519 -16.35 -9.20 -24.90
C LEU A 519 -15.93 -10.66 -25.14
N GLY A 520 -16.79 -11.59 -24.78
CA GLY A 520 -16.58 -13.01 -24.98
C GLY A 520 -17.73 -13.64 -25.79
N TYR A 521 -17.45 -14.77 -26.40
CA TYR A 521 -18.43 -15.63 -27.03
C TYR A 521 -18.16 -17.10 -26.74
N THR A 522 -19.10 -17.75 -26.10
CA THR A 522 -19.08 -19.19 -25.81
C THR A 522 -19.91 -19.92 -26.85
N PHE A 523 -19.26 -20.80 -27.59
CA PHE A 523 -19.92 -21.57 -28.65
C PHE A 523 -20.90 -22.58 -28.09
N ASN A 524 -21.99 -22.82 -28.84
CA ASN A 524 -22.99 -23.79 -28.45
C ASN A 524 -22.38 -25.19 -28.32
N PRO A 525 -22.53 -25.89 -27.17
CA PRO A 525 -21.97 -27.22 -26.94
C PRO A 525 -22.35 -28.26 -28.00
N THR A 526 -23.54 -28.16 -28.60
CA THR A 526 -24.00 -29.07 -29.62
C THR A 526 -23.17 -28.99 -30.91
N LEU A 527 -22.64 -27.79 -31.24
CA LEU A 527 -21.82 -27.62 -32.43
C LEU A 527 -20.39 -28.11 -32.20
N ILE A 528 -19.81 -27.80 -31.04
CA ILE A 528 -18.40 -28.09 -30.73
C ILE A 528 -18.15 -29.56 -30.35
N LYS A 529 -19.16 -30.28 -29.86
CA LYS A 529 -19.08 -31.72 -29.62
C LYS A 529 -18.74 -32.52 -30.88
N LYS A 530 -19.12 -31.99 -32.08
CA LYS A 530 -18.79 -32.62 -33.36
C LYS A 530 -17.29 -32.67 -33.66
N ILE A 531 -16.52 -31.77 -33.04
CA ILE A 531 -15.06 -31.67 -33.18
C ILE A 531 -14.32 -32.12 -31.90
N GLY A 532 -15.02 -32.85 -31.00
CA GLY A 532 -14.43 -33.43 -29.81
C GLY A 532 -14.20 -32.47 -28.64
N LEU A 533 -14.83 -31.27 -28.66
CA LEU A 533 -14.69 -30.30 -27.60
C LEU A 533 -15.92 -30.28 -26.70
N SER A 534 -15.71 -30.12 -25.39
CA SER A 534 -16.76 -29.92 -24.39
C SER A 534 -17.10 -28.43 -24.18
N SER A 535 -16.12 -27.55 -24.30
CA SER A 535 -16.32 -26.10 -24.24
C SER A 535 -15.32 -25.36 -25.14
N LEU A 536 -15.80 -24.30 -25.79
CA LEU A 536 -14.98 -23.38 -26.59
C LEU A 536 -15.45 -21.96 -26.33
N ARG A 537 -14.57 -21.09 -25.83
CA ARG A 537 -14.86 -19.65 -25.65
C ARG A 537 -13.73 -18.81 -26.23
N LEU A 538 -14.11 -17.85 -27.06
CA LEU A 538 -13.24 -16.77 -27.55
C LEU A 538 -13.54 -15.53 -26.75
N TYR A 539 -12.50 -14.76 -26.42
CA TYR A 539 -12.71 -13.44 -25.81
C TYR A 539 -11.64 -12.44 -26.25
N ALA A 540 -12.02 -11.17 -26.19
CA ALA A 540 -11.13 -10.03 -26.32
C ALA A 540 -11.36 -9.09 -25.16
N ASN A 541 -10.31 -8.58 -24.56
CA ASN A 541 -10.41 -7.53 -23.55
C ASN A 541 -9.49 -6.35 -23.83
N VAL A 542 -9.89 -5.21 -23.32
CA VAL A 542 -9.10 -3.97 -23.28
C VAL A 542 -8.99 -3.57 -21.81
N ASN A 543 -7.78 -3.61 -21.27
CA ASN A 543 -7.52 -3.10 -19.92
C ASN A 543 -7.08 -1.64 -20.01
N ASN A 544 -7.46 -0.85 -18.99
CA ASN A 544 -7.21 0.59 -18.93
C ASN A 544 -7.71 1.31 -20.20
N ALA A 545 -8.99 1.06 -20.56
CA ALA A 545 -9.58 1.49 -21.82
C ALA A 545 -9.60 3.02 -21.95
N PHE A 546 -9.98 3.73 -20.88
CA PHE A 546 -9.90 5.19 -20.78
C PHE A 546 -9.87 5.64 -19.32
N LEU A 547 -9.39 6.87 -19.15
CA LEU A 547 -9.27 7.55 -17.86
C LEU A 547 -9.85 8.96 -17.98
N ILE A 548 -10.70 9.32 -17.04
CA ILE A 548 -11.26 10.67 -16.88
C ILE A 548 -10.75 11.19 -15.54
N THR A 549 -10.06 12.31 -15.55
CA THR A 549 -9.48 12.95 -14.37
C THR A 549 -10.15 14.28 -14.06
N SER A 550 -9.87 14.84 -12.89
CA SER A 550 -10.17 16.24 -12.58
C SER A 550 -9.53 17.17 -13.64
N LYS A 551 -10.16 18.32 -13.89
CA LYS A 551 -9.63 19.33 -14.82
C LYS A 551 -8.29 19.93 -14.37
N ASP A 552 -8.06 19.93 -13.07
CA ASP A 552 -6.84 20.48 -12.46
C ASP A 552 -5.68 19.49 -12.46
N TYR A 553 -5.94 18.23 -12.82
CA TYR A 553 -4.90 17.21 -12.89
C TYR A 553 -4.15 17.29 -14.23
N ASN A 554 -2.86 17.60 -14.16
CA ASN A 554 -1.98 17.77 -15.31
C ASN A 554 -1.02 16.59 -15.55
N GLY A 555 -1.10 15.51 -14.75
CA GLY A 555 -0.28 14.32 -14.87
C GLY A 555 -0.86 13.29 -15.86
N TYR A 556 -0.18 12.16 -15.98
CA TYR A 556 -0.61 11.07 -16.87
C TYR A 556 -1.63 10.14 -16.22
N ASP A 557 -1.46 9.83 -14.93
CA ASP A 557 -2.29 8.87 -14.21
C ASP A 557 -2.27 9.18 -12.71
N PRO A 558 -3.41 9.62 -12.11
CA PRO A 558 -3.45 10.01 -10.70
C PRO A 558 -3.32 8.83 -9.73
N ASP A 559 -3.48 7.60 -10.20
CA ASP A 559 -3.38 6.37 -9.40
C ASP A 559 -1.95 5.77 -9.41
N ASN A 560 -0.99 6.49 -9.94
CA ASN A 560 0.42 6.11 -9.91
C ASN A 560 1.19 6.96 -8.90
N SER A 561 1.52 6.37 -7.77
CA SER A 561 2.45 6.98 -6.81
C SER A 561 3.88 6.54 -7.14
N SER A 562 4.81 7.48 -7.29
CA SER A 562 6.24 7.18 -7.30
C SER A 562 6.88 7.86 -6.11
N ARG A 563 7.74 7.16 -5.43
CA ARG A 563 8.49 7.69 -4.31
C ARG A 563 9.93 7.94 -4.71
N LEU A 564 10.42 9.13 -4.42
CA LEU A 564 11.84 9.35 -4.19
C LEU A 564 12.10 9.11 -2.70
N GLY A 565 12.72 7.96 -2.36
CA GLY A 565 13.06 7.59 -0.98
C GLY A 565 12.04 6.70 -0.25
N ASP A 566 12.43 6.24 0.94
CA ASP A 566 11.69 5.27 1.77
C ASP A 566 10.58 5.87 2.64
N ASN A 567 10.06 7.05 2.29
CA ASN A 567 9.04 7.70 3.11
C ASN A 567 7.71 6.92 3.11
N LYS A 568 7.46 6.19 4.17
CA LYS A 568 6.29 5.31 4.37
C LYS A 568 4.99 6.08 4.59
N TRP A 569 5.04 7.40 4.81
CA TRP A 569 3.92 8.20 5.29
C TRP A 569 3.20 9.00 4.20
N GLY A 570 3.74 9.06 2.98
CA GLY A 570 3.20 9.84 1.88
C GLY A 570 2.48 9.00 0.83
N ALA A 571 1.16 9.13 0.69
CA ALA A 571 0.39 8.64 -0.44
C ALA A 571 0.34 9.69 -1.56
N ASN A 572 0.12 9.25 -2.80
CA ASN A 572 -0.13 10.07 -3.99
C ASN A 572 0.90 11.19 -4.26
N ARG A 573 2.17 10.84 -4.20
CA ARG A 573 3.29 11.68 -4.62
C ARG A 573 3.77 11.20 -5.99
N GLN A 574 3.93 12.12 -6.94
CA GLN A 574 4.31 11.77 -8.32
C GLN A 574 5.60 12.47 -8.75
N PHE A 575 6.65 11.66 -8.96
CA PHE A 575 7.90 12.10 -9.55
C PHE A 575 8.23 11.22 -10.76
N PHE A 576 7.92 11.71 -11.98
CA PHE A 576 8.15 11.01 -13.25
C PHE A 576 7.59 9.58 -13.29
N THR A 577 6.36 9.39 -12.79
CA THR A 577 5.67 8.11 -12.89
C THR A 577 5.37 7.73 -14.33
N TYR A 578 5.63 6.47 -14.67
CA TYR A 578 5.25 5.95 -15.97
C TYR A 578 3.74 5.66 -16.02
N PRO A 579 3.01 6.12 -17.06
CA PRO A 579 1.57 5.86 -17.15
C PRO A 579 1.28 4.37 -17.30
N ARG A 580 0.13 3.92 -16.77
CA ARG A 580 -0.33 2.55 -16.98
C ARG A 580 -0.61 2.30 -18.45
N PRO A 581 -0.12 1.19 -19.04
CA PRO A 581 -0.35 0.88 -20.45
C PRO A 581 -1.81 0.47 -20.68
N ARG A 582 -2.33 0.83 -21.85
CA ARG A 582 -3.55 0.21 -22.38
C ARG A 582 -3.17 -1.12 -23.01
N THR A 583 -3.80 -2.22 -22.56
CA THR A 583 -3.47 -3.57 -23.00
C THR A 583 -4.65 -4.20 -23.71
N PHE A 584 -4.39 -4.76 -24.88
CA PHE A 584 -5.35 -5.55 -25.65
C PHE A 584 -4.99 -7.03 -25.52
N THR A 585 -5.93 -7.84 -25.10
CA THR A 585 -5.73 -9.29 -24.94
C THR A 585 -6.77 -10.04 -25.74
N PHE A 586 -6.34 -11.03 -26.48
CA PHE A 586 -7.21 -12.00 -27.17
C PHE A 586 -6.93 -13.37 -26.58
N GLY A 587 -7.99 -14.08 -26.23
CA GLY A 587 -7.87 -15.37 -25.57
C GLY A 587 -8.82 -16.43 -26.11
N LEU A 588 -8.39 -17.66 -25.97
CA LEU A 588 -9.11 -18.85 -26.34
C LEU A 588 -9.13 -19.82 -25.17
N ASN A 589 -10.32 -20.19 -24.70
CA ASN A 589 -10.50 -21.23 -23.69
C ASN A 589 -11.08 -22.47 -24.37
N VAL A 590 -10.40 -23.59 -24.22
CA VAL A 590 -10.81 -24.88 -24.81
C VAL A 590 -10.86 -25.93 -23.71
N ALA A 591 -11.94 -26.69 -23.65
CA ALA A 591 -12.03 -27.90 -22.85
C ALA A 591 -12.44 -29.08 -23.74
N PHE A 592 -11.83 -30.22 -23.48
CA PHE A 592 -12.01 -31.48 -24.25
C PHE A 592 -12.94 -32.45 -23.53
#